data_ca0c06131a312cfe99ab5e9b7cd33564
#
_entry.id   ca0c06131a312cfe99ab5e9b7cd33564
#
_cell.length_a   1.000
_cell.length_b   1.000
_cell.length_c   1.000
_cell.angle_alpha   90.00
_cell.angle_beta   90.00
_cell.angle_gamma   90.00
#
_symmetry.space_group_name_H-M   'P 1'
#
loop_
_entity.id
_entity.type
_entity.pdbx_description
1 polymer ?
#
loop_
_entity_poly.entity_id
_entity_poly.type
_entity_poly.pdbx_seq_one_letter_code
_entity_poly.pdbx_strand_id
1 'polypeptide(L)'
;MPALLWLAMQLQRFGWFRRAPGGWGWMSKRPVPTAVMDEWFRQAQQNRGVRRDLRIFAMSTPGAAELSALVDRLPSFDRPVLVVWATEDRLMPREHGPRLASLFPQGRLVEVDDSYTLVPVDRPEVLAQELVQLASSVSPGR
;
A
#
# COMPACT_ATOMS: atom_id res chain seq x y z
N MET A 1 15.25 18.70 -2.65
CA MET A 1 14.11 17.80 -2.42
C MET A 1 12.88 18.07 -3.35
N PRO A 2 12.30 19.28 -3.46
CA PRO A 2 11.09 19.46 -4.32
C PRO A 2 11.35 19.23 -5.81
N ALA A 3 12.55 19.52 -6.31
CA ALA A 3 12.90 19.30 -7.71
C ALA A 3 13.00 17.81 -8.09
N LEU A 4 13.51 16.96 -7.21
CA LEU A 4 13.59 15.51 -7.44
C LEU A 4 12.21 14.86 -7.47
N LEU A 5 11.32 15.25 -6.57
CA LEU A 5 9.94 14.76 -6.57
C LEU A 5 9.21 15.18 -7.85
N TRP A 6 9.38 16.44 -8.26
CA TRP A 6 8.82 16.93 -9.52
C TRP A 6 9.38 16.17 -10.73
N LEU A 7 10.70 15.94 -10.78
CA LEU A 7 11.33 15.17 -11.83
C LEU A 7 10.82 13.73 -11.88
N ALA A 8 10.76 13.06 -10.74
CA ALA A 8 10.21 11.72 -10.62
C ALA A 8 8.76 11.65 -11.14
N MET A 9 7.93 12.66 -10.83
CA MET A 9 6.56 12.75 -11.36
C MET A 9 6.53 12.94 -12.88
N GLN A 10 7.45 13.73 -13.47
CA GLN A 10 7.54 13.88 -14.92
C GLN A 10 7.98 12.60 -15.62
N LEU A 11 8.93 11.88 -15.02
CA LEU A 11 9.41 10.60 -15.55
C LEU A 11 8.33 9.51 -15.57
N GLN A 12 7.33 9.59 -14.68
CA GLN A 12 6.16 8.68 -14.70
C GLN A 12 5.32 8.79 -15.99
N ARG A 13 5.53 9.79 -16.85
CA ARG A 13 4.93 9.84 -18.18
C ARG A 13 5.46 8.77 -19.13
N PHE A 14 6.66 8.27 -18.86
CA PHE A 14 7.30 7.26 -19.71
C PHE A 14 6.99 5.86 -19.18
N GLY A 15 6.40 5.00 -20.02
CA GLY A 15 6.00 3.64 -19.63
C GLY A 15 7.16 2.77 -19.15
N TRP A 16 8.36 2.98 -19.70
CA TRP A 16 9.57 2.26 -19.25
C TRP A 16 9.96 2.64 -17.81
N PHE A 17 9.82 3.92 -17.44
CA PHE A 17 10.15 4.38 -16.09
C PHE A 17 9.18 3.82 -15.03
N ARG A 18 7.90 3.69 -15.39
CA ARG A 18 6.89 3.08 -14.51
C ARG A 18 7.18 1.61 -14.21
N ARG A 19 7.92 0.92 -15.08
CA ARG A 19 8.32 -0.49 -14.94
C ARG A 19 9.73 -0.67 -14.39
N ALA A 20 10.51 0.39 -14.28
CA ALA A 20 11.85 0.36 -13.69
C ALA A 20 11.80 0.01 -12.19
N PRO A 21 12.89 -0.50 -11.60
CA PRO A 21 12.97 -0.75 -10.17
C PRO A 21 12.55 0.48 -9.34
N GLY A 22 11.64 0.27 -8.40
CA GLY A 22 11.02 1.35 -7.62
C GLY A 22 9.85 2.06 -8.29
N GLY A 23 9.53 1.75 -9.56
CA GLY A 23 8.32 2.22 -10.23
C GLY A 23 7.09 1.38 -9.85
N TRP A 24 5.89 1.94 -10.08
CA TRP A 24 4.64 1.28 -9.70
C TRP A 24 4.44 -0.08 -10.39
N GLY A 25 4.80 -0.19 -11.68
CA GLY A 25 4.70 -1.46 -12.40
C GLY A 25 5.74 -2.51 -12.00
N TRP A 26 6.79 -2.10 -11.27
CA TRP A 26 7.75 -3.04 -10.68
C TRP A 26 7.22 -3.69 -9.39
N MET A 27 6.29 -3.02 -8.71
CA MET A 27 5.67 -3.49 -7.47
C MET A 27 4.57 -4.53 -7.70
N SER A 28 4.24 -4.82 -8.95
CA SER A 28 3.27 -5.85 -9.34
C SER A 28 3.97 -6.98 -10.09
N LYS A 29 3.63 -8.21 -9.79
CA LYS A 29 4.13 -9.41 -10.48
C LYS A 29 3.45 -9.57 -11.85
N ARG A 30 2.16 -9.21 -11.90
CA ARG A 30 1.39 -9.19 -13.14
C ARG A 30 1.47 -7.82 -13.81
N PRO A 31 1.55 -7.76 -15.15
CA PRO A 31 1.62 -6.48 -15.85
C PRO A 31 0.33 -5.69 -15.63
N VAL A 32 0.47 -4.50 -15.04
CA VAL A 32 -0.65 -3.54 -14.96
C VAL A 32 -0.94 -3.01 -16.37
N PRO A 33 -2.19 -3.09 -16.86
CA PRO A 33 -2.55 -2.52 -18.16
C PRO A 33 -2.19 -1.04 -18.24
N THR A 34 -1.66 -0.62 -19.39
CA THR A 34 -1.19 0.78 -19.59
C THR A 34 -2.30 1.80 -19.33
N ALA A 35 -3.54 1.51 -19.74
CA ALA A 35 -4.67 2.39 -19.51
C ALA A 35 -4.97 2.61 -18.01
N VAL A 36 -4.85 1.57 -17.20
CA VAL A 36 -5.01 1.65 -15.73
C VAL A 36 -3.88 2.48 -15.12
N MET A 37 -2.65 2.22 -15.57
CA MET A 37 -1.49 2.98 -15.13
C MET A 37 -1.59 4.46 -15.50
N ASP A 38 -2.06 4.76 -16.71
CA ASP A 38 -2.27 6.14 -17.19
C ASP A 38 -3.32 6.85 -16.33
N GLU A 39 -4.40 6.17 -15.96
CA GLU A 39 -5.44 6.73 -15.09
C GLU A 39 -4.90 7.06 -13.69
N TRP A 40 -4.10 6.19 -13.08
CA TRP A 40 -3.48 6.45 -11.77
C TRP A 40 -2.64 7.74 -11.75
N PHE A 41 -1.93 8.01 -12.84
CA PHE A 41 -1.05 9.18 -12.91
C PHE A 41 -1.74 10.44 -13.49
N ARG A 42 -2.84 10.30 -14.19
CA ARG A 42 -3.55 11.40 -14.86
C ARG A 42 -3.91 12.52 -13.90
N GLN A 43 -4.47 12.19 -12.74
CA GLN A 43 -4.88 13.19 -11.76
C GLN A 43 -3.69 14.00 -11.22
N ALA A 44 -2.60 13.34 -10.89
CA ALA A 44 -1.38 14.03 -10.42
C ALA A 44 -0.76 14.92 -11.52
N GLN A 45 -0.90 14.54 -12.80
CA GLN A 45 -0.38 15.34 -13.92
C GLN A 45 -1.25 16.55 -14.21
N GLN A 46 -2.57 16.47 -14.11
CA GLN A 46 -3.52 17.49 -14.51
C GLN A 46 -3.96 18.41 -13.37
N ASN A 47 -3.99 17.93 -12.13
CA ASN A 47 -4.53 18.65 -10.99
C ASN A 47 -3.43 19.21 -10.07
N ARG A 48 -3.40 20.54 -9.91
CA ARG A 48 -2.45 21.23 -9.01
C ARG A 48 -2.69 20.89 -7.55
N GLY A 49 -3.94 20.67 -7.13
CA GLY A 49 -4.31 20.29 -5.78
C GLY A 49 -3.71 18.93 -5.41
N VAL A 50 -3.88 17.93 -6.27
CA VAL A 50 -3.30 16.59 -6.07
C VAL A 50 -1.78 16.64 -5.94
N ARG A 51 -1.11 17.45 -6.76
CA ARG A 51 0.36 17.63 -6.65
C ARG A 51 0.77 18.31 -5.36
N ARG A 52 -0.01 19.31 -4.90
CA ARG A 52 0.23 19.97 -3.63
C ARG A 52 0.10 19.00 -2.47
N ASP A 53 -0.95 18.19 -2.46
CA ASP A 53 -1.24 17.24 -1.39
C ASP A 53 -0.20 16.11 -1.38
N LEU A 54 0.21 15.61 -2.53
CA LEU A 54 1.32 14.65 -2.65
C LEU A 54 2.63 15.22 -2.09
N ARG A 55 2.91 16.51 -2.37
CA ARG A 55 4.08 17.18 -1.82
C ARG A 55 4.00 17.31 -0.29
N ILE A 56 2.84 17.71 0.24
CA ILE A 56 2.62 17.79 1.69
C ILE A 56 2.84 16.42 2.31
N PHE A 57 2.20 15.38 1.79
CA PHE A 57 2.36 14.00 2.26
C PHE A 57 3.83 13.56 2.27
N ALA A 58 4.56 13.77 1.17
CA ALA A 58 5.95 13.37 1.06
C ALA A 58 6.90 14.15 2.01
N MET A 59 6.51 15.35 2.45
CA MET A 59 7.32 16.19 3.33
C MET A 59 6.88 16.15 4.80
N SER A 60 5.73 15.56 5.10
CA SER A 60 5.13 15.50 6.44
C SER A 60 5.33 14.12 7.07
N THR A 61 6.42 13.44 6.77
CA THR A 61 6.73 12.15 7.41
C THR A 61 6.93 12.38 8.92
N PRO A 62 6.15 11.72 9.78
CA PRO A 62 6.30 11.83 11.22
C PRO A 62 7.70 11.44 11.67
N GLY A 63 8.19 12.06 12.72
CA GLY A 63 9.46 11.68 13.33
C GLY A 63 9.41 10.28 13.95
N ALA A 64 10.57 9.65 14.14
CA ALA A 64 10.65 8.30 14.71
C ALA A 64 9.95 8.18 16.07
N ALA A 65 10.05 9.19 16.94
CA ALA A 65 9.38 9.20 18.25
C ALA A 65 7.86 9.25 18.11
N GLU A 66 7.34 10.03 17.15
CA GLU A 66 5.91 10.12 16.88
C GLU A 66 5.37 8.80 16.30
N LEU A 67 6.11 8.19 15.38
CA LEU A 67 5.76 6.86 14.85
C LEU A 67 5.77 5.79 15.96
N SER A 68 6.76 5.80 16.84
CA SER A 68 6.81 4.90 17.99
C SER A 68 5.59 5.06 18.89
N ALA A 69 5.22 6.29 19.23
CA ALA A 69 4.04 6.58 20.06
C ALA A 69 2.72 6.12 19.38
N LEU A 70 2.65 6.15 18.05
CA LEU A 70 1.50 5.59 17.33
C LEU A 70 1.47 4.06 17.43
N VAL A 71 2.62 3.40 17.27
CA VAL A 71 2.74 1.93 17.40
C VAL A 71 2.35 1.47 18.80
N ASP A 72 2.75 2.20 19.85
CA ASP A 72 2.42 1.88 21.24
C ASP A 72 0.91 1.92 21.54
N ARG A 73 0.13 2.58 20.68
CA ARG A 73 -1.34 2.66 20.80
C ARG A 73 -2.07 1.51 20.08
N LEU A 74 -1.43 0.79 19.18
CA LEU A 74 -2.07 -0.29 18.40
C LEU A 74 -2.64 -1.41 19.29
N PRO A 75 -2.00 -1.81 20.42
CA PRO A 75 -2.56 -2.83 21.33
C PRO A 75 -3.89 -2.43 21.99
N SER A 76 -4.24 -1.14 22.00
CA SER A 76 -5.54 -0.67 22.54
C SER A 76 -6.69 -0.76 21.53
N PHE A 77 -6.40 -1.12 20.27
CA PHE A 77 -7.43 -1.29 19.24
C PHE A 77 -8.01 -2.70 19.32
N ASP A 78 -9.19 -2.82 19.89
CA ASP A 78 -9.86 -4.09 20.26
C ASP A 78 -10.78 -4.66 19.16
N ARG A 79 -10.73 -4.12 17.95
CA ARG A 79 -11.52 -4.61 16.82
C ARG A 79 -10.72 -5.59 15.96
N PRO A 80 -11.39 -6.46 15.20
CA PRO A 80 -10.72 -7.34 14.24
C PRO A 80 -9.88 -6.56 13.23
N VAL A 81 -8.64 -7.00 13.06
CA VAL A 81 -7.69 -6.42 12.08
C VAL A 81 -7.20 -7.52 11.15
N LEU A 82 -7.26 -7.27 9.86
CA LEU A 82 -6.71 -8.13 8.84
C LEU A 82 -5.43 -7.49 8.27
N VAL A 83 -4.32 -8.21 8.39
CA VAL A 83 -3.07 -7.88 7.72
C VAL A 83 -2.91 -8.83 6.54
N VAL A 84 -2.91 -8.28 5.32
CA VAL A 84 -2.65 -9.04 4.09
C VAL A 84 -1.25 -8.68 3.60
N TRP A 85 -0.39 -9.67 3.46
CA TRP A 85 1.03 -9.46 3.13
C TRP A 85 1.49 -10.37 2.01
N ALA A 86 2.12 -9.81 0.98
CA ALA A 86 2.71 -10.61 -0.08
C ALA A 86 3.99 -11.31 0.39
N THR A 87 4.12 -12.60 0.13
CA THR A 87 5.34 -13.36 0.50
C THR A 87 6.57 -12.92 -0.27
N GLU A 88 6.37 -12.35 -1.47
CA GLU A 88 7.40 -11.83 -2.35
C GLU A 88 7.39 -10.29 -2.43
N ASP A 89 7.00 -9.60 -1.34
CA ASP A 89 6.95 -8.13 -1.31
C ASP A 89 8.33 -7.54 -1.67
N ARG A 90 8.33 -6.54 -2.56
CA ARG A 90 9.56 -5.91 -3.04
C ARG A 90 9.92 -4.60 -2.32
N LEU A 91 9.00 -4.04 -1.56
CA LEU A 91 9.21 -2.78 -0.83
C LEU A 91 9.45 -3.02 0.65
N MET A 92 8.74 -3.97 1.24
CA MET A 92 8.76 -4.19 2.68
C MET A 92 9.19 -5.61 3.01
N PRO A 93 10.09 -5.78 3.99
CA PRO A 93 10.52 -7.09 4.45
C PRO A 93 9.33 -7.96 4.90
N ARG A 94 9.38 -9.25 4.56
CA ARG A 94 8.30 -10.20 4.86
C ARG A 94 7.97 -10.29 6.36
N GLU A 95 8.97 -10.15 7.21
CA GLU A 95 8.82 -10.21 8.68
C GLU A 95 7.98 -9.07 9.25
N HIS A 96 7.74 -8.00 8.50
CA HIS A 96 6.87 -6.92 8.95
C HIS A 96 5.39 -7.33 8.99
N GLY A 97 4.95 -8.25 8.14
CA GLY A 97 3.58 -8.77 8.14
C GLY A 97 3.19 -9.42 9.48
N PRO A 98 3.87 -10.48 9.91
CA PRO A 98 3.62 -11.10 11.22
C PRO A 98 3.77 -10.13 12.39
N ARG A 99 4.81 -9.30 12.35
CA ARG A 99 5.04 -8.28 13.38
C ARG A 99 3.87 -7.30 13.49
N LEU A 100 3.37 -6.80 12.37
CA LEU A 100 2.24 -5.88 12.35
C LEU A 100 0.97 -6.55 12.90
N ALA A 101 0.68 -7.78 12.48
CA ALA A 101 -0.48 -8.51 12.96
C ALA A 101 -0.44 -8.73 14.48
N SER A 102 0.75 -9.02 15.04
CA SER A 102 0.93 -9.27 16.46
C SER A 102 0.77 -8.03 17.35
N LEU A 103 0.78 -6.82 16.79
CA LEU A 103 0.54 -5.59 17.54
C LEU A 103 -0.93 -5.38 17.89
N PHE A 104 -1.86 -6.08 17.25
CA PHE A 104 -3.28 -5.95 17.49
C PHE A 104 -3.82 -7.16 18.29
N PRO A 105 -4.65 -6.96 19.33
CA PRO A 105 -5.24 -8.07 20.10
C PRO A 105 -6.04 -9.04 19.24
N GLN A 106 -6.69 -8.56 18.20
CA GLN A 106 -7.46 -9.36 17.23
C GLN A 106 -6.86 -9.26 15.82
N GLY A 107 -5.51 -9.22 15.74
CA GLY A 107 -4.79 -9.18 14.48
C GLY A 107 -4.70 -10.57 13.83
N ARG A 108 -5.08 -10.66 12.55
CA ARG A 108 -4.95 -11.86 11.72
C ARG A 108 -4.07 -11.56 10.52
N LEU A 109 -3.07 -12.41 10.29
CA LEU A 109 -2.22 -12.35 9.11
C LEU A 109 -2.75 -13.30 8.04
N VAL A 110 -2.75 -12.83 6.80
CA VAL A 110 -2.87 -13.66 5.59
C VAL A 110 -1.66 -13.38 4.71
N GLU A 111 -0.81 -14.36 4.54
CA GLU A 111 0.28 -14.30 3.57
C GLU A 111 -0.24 -14.72 2.20
N VAL A 112 0.11 -13.94 1.18
CA VAL A 112 -0.36 -14.13 -0.19
C VAL A 112 0.83 -14.47 -1.07
N ASP A 113 0.84 -15.71 -1.58
CA ASP A 113 1.81 -16.18 -2.54
C ASP A 113 1.53 -15.65 -3.96
N ASP A 114 2.54 -15.71 -4.81
CA ASP A 114 2.44 -15.27 -6.21
C ASP A 114 1.99 -13.82 -6.35
N SER A 115 2.47 -12.97 -5.45
CA SER A 115 2.22 -11.52 -5.42
C SER A 115 3.46 -10.77 -4.98
N TYR A 116 3.66 -9.59 -5.58
CA TYR A 116 4.55 -8.57 -5.05
C TYR A 116 3.76 -7.58 -4.16
N THR A 117 4.27 -6.39 -3.96
CA THR A 117 3.68 -5.38 -3.08
C THR A 117 2.22 -5.04 -3.41
N LEU A 118 1.83 -5.09 -4.68
CA LEU A 118 0.48 -4.74 -5.13
C LEU A 118 -0.46 -5.94 -5.13
N VAL A 119 -0.73 -6.51 -3.97
CA VAL A 119 -1.70 -7.63 -3.80
C VAL A 119 -3.04 -7.39 -4.51
N PRO A 120 -3.64 -6.18 -4.48
CA PRO A 120 -4.91 -5.92 -5.18
C PRO A 120 -4.83 -6.08 -6.70
N VAL A 121 -3.63 -5.99 -7.27
CA VAL A 121 -3.39 -6.18 -8.71
C VAL A 121 -3.04 -7.63 -9.02
N ASP A 122 -2.20 -8.23 -8.19
CA ASP A 122 -1.67 -9.56 -8.43
C ASP A 122 -2.67 -10.67 -8.04
N ARG A 123 -3.36 -10.52 -6.91
CA ARG A 123 -4.27 -11.52 -6.35
C ARG A 123 -5.57 -10.89 -5.82
N PRO A 124 -6.34 -10.17 -6.67
CA PRO A 124 -7.56 -9.48 -6.27
C PRO A 124 -8.61 -10.43 -5.67
N GLU A 125 -8.67 -11.67 -6.15
CA GLU A 125 -9.61 -12.69 -5.68
C GLU A 125 -9.35 -13.10 -4.23
N VAL A 126 -8.08 -13.27 -3.85
CA VAL A 126 -7.68 -13.59 -2.47
C VAL A 126 -8.01 -12.44 -1.55
N LEU A 127 -7.64 -11.21 -1.95
CA LEU A 127 -7.92 -10.01 -1.15
C LEU A 127 -9.45 -9.82 -0.96
N ALA A 128 -10.24 -9.98 -2.03
CA ALA A 128 -11.70 -9.84 -1.95
C ALA A 128 -12.33 -10.87 -1.00
N GLN A 129 -11.89 -12.12 -1.06
CA GLN A 129 -12.34 -13.18 -0.16
C GLN A 129 -12.07 -12.84 1.30
N GLU A 130 -10.85 -12.41 1.62
CA GLU A 130 -10.44 -12.07 2.97
C GLU A 130 -11.18 -10.85 3.53
N LEU A 131 -11.44 -9.84 2.68
CA LEU A 131 -12.23 -8.67 3.05
C LEU A 131 -13.71 -9.03 3.33
N VAL A 132 -14.31 -9.91 2.54
CA VAL A 132 -15.68 -10.42 2.78
C VAL A 132 -15.74 -11.17 4.10
N GLN A 133 -14.77 -12.03 4.39
CA GLN A 133 -14.69 -12.74 5.67
C GLN A 133 -14.58 -11.78 6.86
N LEU A 134 -13.69 -10.78 6.76
CA LEU A 134 -13.54 -9.76 7.79
C LEU A 134 -14.86 -9.00 8.01
N ALA A 135 -15.50 -8.54 6.93
CA ALA A 135 -16.75 -7.81 7.02
C ALA A 135 -17.85 -8.65 7.68
N SER A 136 -17.93 -9.94 7.35
CA SER A 136 -18.90 -10.88 7.93
C SER A 136 -18.64 -11.13 9.43
N SER A 137 -17.39 -11.13 9.87
CA SER A 137 -17.03 -11.34 11.27
C SER A 137 -17.35 -10.12 12.16
N VAL A 138 -17.45 -8.93 11.58
CA VAL A 138 -17.69 -7.66 12.29
C VAL A 138 -19.18 -7.27 12.26
N SER A 139 -19.97 -7.79 11.30
CA SER A 139 -21.40 -7.51 11.25
C SER A 139 -22.10 -8.09 12.49
N PRO A 140 -22.76 -7.25 13.34
CA PRO A 140 -23.62 -7.79 14.38
C PRO A 140 -24.70 -8.63 13.70
N GLY A 141 -24.85 -9.88 14.12
CA GLY A 141 -25.92 -10.76 13.64
C GLY A 141 -27.26 -10.02 13.68
N ARG A 142 -27.95 -10.02 12.53
CA ARG A 142 -29.35 -9.55 12.45
C ARG A 142 -30.24 -10.46 13.27
#